data_b5be3ac4120f5eb95529c70235d6dade
#
_entry.id   b5be3ac4120f5eb95529c70235d6dade
#
_cell.length_a   1.000
_cell.length_b   1.000
_cell.length_c   1.000
_cell.angle_alpha   90.00
_cell.angle_beta   90.00
_cell.angle_gamma   90.00
#
_symmetry.space_group_name_H-M   'P 1'
#
loop_
_entity.id
_entity.type
_entity.pdbx_description
1 polymer ?
#
loop_
_entity_poly.entity_id
_entity_poly.type
_entity_poly.pdbx_seq_one_letter_code
_entity_poly.pdbx_strand_id
1 'polypeptide(L)'
;QGFYSQAEMREFIAYAAEEVGLDGSDDIAADYSAAGVDVIAVLQQDMTGYNGSVEDLALISDYTHPDLTAFLGELLDTYQPDLLWTTTTCGYACSDHAPWTSRGYRAAFSFESRFGDYNPEIHSIDDTVATLGGSAAHAAKFARLAVAFLVETTLDGSGLFSDGFETG
;
A
#
# COMPACT_ATOMS: atom_id res chain seq x y z
N GLN A 1 -27.47 1.67 19.12
CA GLN A 1 -27.10 2.83 18.29
C GLN A 1 -25.59 2.93 18.35
N GLY A 2 -24.93 2.56 17.27
CA GLY A 2 -23.48 2.50 17.19
C GLY A 2 -22.87 3.90 17.34
N PHE A 3 -21.93 3.99 18.23
CA PHE A 3 -21.18 5.22 18.54
C PHE A 3 -19.87 5.32 17.74
N TYR A 4 -19.74 4.57 16.63
CA TYR A 4 -18.56 4.63 15.78
C TYR A 4 -18.86 5.55 14.60
N SER A 5 -18.05 6.58 14.40
CA SER A 5 -18.05 7.36 13.18
C SER A 5 -17.55 6.50 12.02
N GLN A 6 -17.95 6.77 10.78
CA GLN A 6 -17.44 6.06 9.60
C GLN A 6 -15.90 6.18 9.49
N ALA A 7 -15.33 7.25 10.01
CA ALA A 7 -13.88 7.48 10.06
C ALA A 7 -13.10 6.46 10.91
N GLU A 8 -13.78 5.62 11.68
CA GLU A 8 -13.14 4.61 12.54
C GLU A 8 -13.15 3.21 11.93
N MET A 9 -13.74 3.01 10.75
CA MET A 9 -13.75 1.70 10.09
C MET A 9 -12.42 1.43 9.39
N ARG A 10 -11.95 0.19 9.54
CA ARG A 10 -10.81 -0.34 8.81
C ARG A 10 -11.28 -1.53 8.00
N GLU A 11 -10.97 -1.53 6.72
CA GLU A 11 -11.32 -2.63 5.83
C GLU A 11 -10.06 -3.27 5.28
N PHE A 12 -10.06 -4.59 5.23
CA PHE A 12 -9.04 -5.41 4.59
C PHE A 12 -9.68 -6.04 3.37
N ILE A 13 -9.23 -5.66 2.20
CA ILE A 13 -9.82 -6.07 0.93
C ILE A 13 -8.81 -6.95 0.19
N ALA A 14 -9.21 -8.15 -0.17
CA ALA A 14 -8.50 -8.99 -1.13
C ALA A 14 -9.23 -8.84 -2.47
N TYR A 15 -8.57 -8.21 -3.42
CA TYR A 15 -9.16 -7.96 -4.73
C TYR A 15 -9.17 -9.21 -5.61
N ALA A 16 -10.17 -9.30 -6.46
CA ALA A 16 -10.24 -10.30 -7.52
C ALA A 16 -9.77 -9.69 -8.85
N ALA A 17 -9.30 -10.55 -9.75
CA ALA A 17 -9.04 -10.18 -11.15
C ALA A 17 -8.00 -9.05 -11.34
N GLU A 18 -7.02 -8.94 -10.44
CA GLU A 18 -5.89 -8.00 -10.58
C GLU A 18 -5.17 -8.25 -11.90
N GLU A 19 -4.80 -9.49 -12.16
CA GLU A 19 -3.99 -9.95 -13.30
C GLU A 19 -4.68 -9.80 -14.69
N VAL A 20 -5.95 -9.47 -14.72
CA VAL A 20 -6.71 -9.30 -15.96
C VAL A 20 -7.22 -7.88 -16.20
N GLY A 21 -6.74 -6.91 -15.40
CA GLY A 21 -7.03 -5.50 -15.63
C GLY A 21 -7.46 -4.72 -14.40
N LEU A 22 -7.16 -5.19 -13.18
CA LEU A 22 -7.51 -4.56 -11.89
C LEU A 22 -9.03 -4.48 -11.68
N ASP A 23 -9.81 -5.41 -12.29
CA ASP A 23 -11.27 -5.31 -12.35
C ASP A 23 -11.91 -5.22 -10.95
N GLY A 24 -11.42 -6.01 -9.99
CA GLY A 24 -12.00 -6.04 -8.64
C GLY A 24 -11.76 -4.75 -7.86
N SER A 25 -10.58 -4.17 -7.93
CA SER A 25 -10.29 -2.90 -7.27
C SER A 25 -10.96 -1.73 -7.98
N ASP A 26 -11.09 -1.80 -9.31
CA ASP A 26 -11.80 -0.78 -10.10
C ASP A 26 -13.28 -0.75 -9.76
N ASP A 27 -13.94 -1.90 -9.70
CA ASP A 27 -15.36 -2.01 -9.32
C ASP A 27 -15.60 -1.48 -7.91
N ILE A 28 -14.78 -1.90 -6.93
CA ILE A 28 -14.95 -1.46 -5.53
C ILE A 28 -14.71 0.04 -5.39
N ALA A 29 -13.63 0.56 -5.99
CA ALA A 29 -13.33 1.99 -5.94
C ALA A 29 -14.41 2.83 -6.66
N ALA A 30 -15.02 2.29 -7.74
CA ALA A 30 -16.15 2.91 -8.43
C ALA A 30 -17.39 2.96 -7.54
N ASP A 31 -17.74 1.86 -6.88
CA ASP A 31 -18.88 1.78 -5.98
C ASP A 31 -18.73 2.74 -4.80
N TYR A 32 -17.54 2.81 -4.22
CA TYR A 32 -17.22 3.74 -3.12
C TYR A 32 -17.38 5.20 -3.57
N SER A 33 -16.83 5.53 -4.73
CA SER A 33 -16.96 6.87 -5.30
C SER A 33 -18.42 7.22 -5.59
N ALA A 34 -19.18 6.30 -6.19
CA ALA A 34 -20.60 6.50 -6.49
C ALA A 34 -21.46 6.65 -5.22
N ALA A 35 -21.11 5.94 -4.16
CA ALA A 35 -21.78 6.03 -2.87
C ALA A 35 -21.33 7.23 -2.01
N GLY A 36 -20.29 7.96 -2.42
CA GLY A 36 -19.73 9.07 -1.67
C GLY A 36 -19.08 8.62 -0.35
N VAL A 37 -18.48 7.44 -0.34
CA VAL A 37 -17.77 6.92 0.84
C VAL A 37 -16.52 7.77 1.06
N ASP A 38 -16.37 8.29 2.27
CA ASP A 38 -15.16 9.03 2.68
C ASP A 38 -14.07 8.03 3.07
N VAL A 39 -13.06 7.89 2.19
CA VAL A 39 -11.89 7.03 2.42
C VAL A 39 -10.70 7.91 2.75
N ILE A 40 -10.23 7.84 3.98
CA ILE A 40 -9.09 8.64 4.47
C ILE A 40 -7.82 8.29 3.69
N ALA A 41 -7.52 6.99 3.58
CA ALA A 41 -6.31 6.51 2.91
C ALA A 41 -6.44 5.03 2.53
N VAL A 42 -5.75 4.63 1.47
CA VAL A 42 -5.63 3.24 0.99
C VAL A 42 -4.16 2.86 0.98
N LEU A 43 -3.80 1.79 1.66
CA LEU A 43 -2.48 1.17 1.57
C LEU A 43 -2.60 -0.13 0.77
N GLN A 44 -2.01 -0.15 -0.41
CA GLN A 44 -1.83 -1.37 -1.19
C GLN A 44 -0.56 -2.09 -0.76
N GLN A 45 -0.68 -3.40 -0.62
CA GLN A 45 0.44 -4.31 -0.43
C GLN A 45 0.29 -5.49 -1.38
N ASP A 46 1.19 -5.55 -2.32
CA ASP A 46 1.29 -6.57 -3.33
C ASP A 46 2.77 -6.87 -3.55
N MET A 47 3.12 -8.12 -3.85
CA MET A 47 4.52 -8.54 -4.00
C MET A 47 5.37 -8.11 -2.79
N THR A 48 5.24 -8.85 -1.70
CA THR A 48 5.89 -8.51 -0.41
C THR A 48 6.93 -9.55 0.03
N GLY A 49 7.21 -10.54 -0.81
CA GLY A 49 7.93 -11.76 -0.42
C GLY A 49 9.39 -11.81 -0.82
N TYR A 50 9.81 -11.12 -1.86
CA TYR A 50 11.12 -11.26 -2.48
C TYR A 50 12.03 -10.05 -2.19
N ASN A 51 13.21 -10.30 -1.63
CA ASN A 51 14.20 -9.25 -1.39
C ASN A 51 15.21 -9.19 -2.54
N GLY A 52 14.85 -8.53 -3.63
CA GLY A 52 15.65 -8.51 -4.86
C GLY A 52 16.67 -7.37 -4.95
N SER A 53 16.52 -6.32 -4.14
CA SER A 53 17.43 -5.17 -4.13
C SER A 53 18.17 -5.03 -2.80
N VAL A 54 19.06 -4.06 -2.73
CA VAL A 54 19.82 -3.73 -1.50
C VAL A 54 18.92 -3.11 -0.45
N GLU A 55 17.90 -2.40 -0.91
CA GLU A 55 16.85 -1.87 -0.05
C GLU A 55 15.89 -2.98 0.37
N ASP A 56 15.39 -2.86 1.58
CA ASP A 56 14.45 -3.82 2.16
C ASP A 56 13.05 -3.72 1.58
N LEU A 57 12.69 -2.56 1.06
CA LEU A 57 11.45 -2.31 0.34
C LEU A 57 11.52 -1.00 -0.45
N ALA A 58 10.60 -0.83 -1.38
CA ALA A 58 10.42 0.43 -2.09
C ALA A 58 8.98 0.92 -1.99
N LEU A 59 8.79 2.23 -2.06
CA LEU A 59 7.48 2.85 -2.19
C LEU A 59 7.29 3.26 -3.64
N ILE A 60 6.20 2.81 -4.25
CA ILE A 60 5.83 3.21 -5.60
C ILE A 60 5.40 4.68 -5.57
N SER A 61 5.92 5.47 -6.51
CA SER A 61 5.69 6.92 -6.54
C SER A 61 4.89 7.40 -7.75
N ASP A 62 4.46 6.50 -8.61
CA ASP A 62 3.53 6.79 -9.70
C ASP A 62 2.17 6.12 -9.45
N TYR A 63 1.12 6.75 -9.94
CA TYR A 63 -0.27 6.37 -9.63
C TYR A 63 -0.60 6.29 -8.13
N THR A 64 0.16 7.01 -7.30
CA THR A 64 -0.02 7.10 -5.84
C THR A 64 -0.21 8.55 -5.41
N HIS A 65 -0.71 8.75 -4.19
CA HIS A 65 -0.79 10.09 -3.61
C HIS A 65 0.56 10.46 -2.97
N PRO A 66 1.21 11.55 -3.38
CA PRO A 66 2.58 11.86 -2.95
C PRO A 66 2.72 12.05 -1.44
N ASP A 67 1.77 12.75 -0.79
CA ASP A 67 1.84 12.97 0.66
C ASP A 67 1.63 11.67 1.44
N LEU A 68 0.76 10.78 0.95
CA LEU A 68 0.58 9.48 1.59
C LEU A 68 1.81 8.58 1.40
N THR A 69 2.46 8.65 0.24
CA THR A 69 3.73 7.96 0.00
C THR A 69 4.84 8.49 0.91
N ALA A 70 4.93 9.81 1.09
CA ALA A 70 5.86 10.42 2.04
C ALA A 70 5.58 9.97 3.48
N PHE A 71 4.32 9.96 3.89
CA PHE A 71 3.90 9.47 5.21
C PHE A 71 4.30 8.00 5.45
N LEU A 72 4.18 7.12 4.46
CA LEU A 72 4.70 5.76 4.61
C LEU A 72 6.21 5.72 4.85
N GLY A 73 6.97 6.62 4.22
CA GLY A 73 8.41 6.79 4.48
C GLY A 73 8.67 7.21 5.93
N GLU A 74 7.91 8.16 6.47
CA GLU A 74 8.02 8.59 7.86
C GLU A 74 7.67 7.47 8.85
N LEU A 75 6.70 6.62 8.51
CA LEU A 75 6.38 5.43 9.30
C LEU A 75 7.53 4.42 9.31
N LEU A 76 8.17 4.22 8.17
CA LEU A 76 9.35 3.35 8.07
C LEU A 76 10.49 3.89 8.93
N ASP A 77 10.83 5.15 8.80
CA ASP A 77 11.88 5.81 9.58
C ASP A 77 11.62 5.77 11.09
N THR A 78 10.35 5.86 11.48
CA THR A 78 9.93 5.88 12.89
C THR A 78 9.88 4.50 13.51
N TYR A 79 9.23 3.55 12.84
CA TYR A 79 8.87 2.24 13.42
C TYR A 79 9.76 1.10 12.96
N GLN A 80 10.53 1.30 11.91
CA GLN A 80 11.45 0.31 11.34
C GLN A 80 12.78 0.96 10.90
N PRO A 81 13.46 1.73 11.77
CA PRO A 81 14.62 2.57 11.41
C PRO A 81 15.84 1.77 10.92
N ASP A 82 15.85 0.46 11.13
CA ASP A 82 16.91 -0.42 10.66
C ASP A 82 16.72 -0.86 9.20
N LEU A 83 15.55 -0.59 8.61
CA LEU A 83 15.28 -0.96 7.22
C LEU A 83 15.81 0.10 6.26
N LEU A 84 16.38 -0.35 5.17
CA LEU A 84 16.70 0.50 4.03
C LEU A 84 15.49 0.54 3.11
N TRP A 85 15.02 1.73 2.78
CA TRP A 85 13.92 1.89 1.83
C TRP A 85 14.23 2.98 0.80
N THR A 86 13.51 2.95 -0.31
CA THR A 86 13.63 3.93 -1.40
C THR A 86 12.29 4.14 -2.08
N THR A 87 12.25 5.05 -3.05
CA THR A 87 11.12 5.16 -3.98
C THR A 87 11.48 4.58 -5.34
N THR A 88 10.47 4.07 -6.04
CA THR A 88 10.60 3.55 -7.41
C THR A 88 9.32 3.81 -8.19
N THR A 89 9.33 3.57 -9.49
CA THR A 89 8.16 3.72 -10.38
C THR A 89 7.91 2.45 -11.15
N CYS A 90 6.64 2.13 -11.36
CA CYS A 90 6.24 1.07 -12.30
C CYS A 90 6.25 1.54 -13.75
N GLY A 91 5.89 2.79 -14.00
CA GLY A 91 5.67 3.33 -15.34
C GLY A 91 4.26 3.09 -15.89
N TYR A 92 3.41 2.41 -15.16
CA TYR A 92 2.02 2.11 -15.51
C TYR A 92 1.19 1.85 -14.24
N ALA A 93 -0.12 1.64 -14.37
CA ALA A 93 -1.01 1.26 -13.26
C ALA A 93 -0.79 -0.21 -12.88
N CYS A 94 0.25 -0.50 -12.12
CA CYS A 94 0.83 -1.81 -11.93
C CYS A 94 0.24 -2.64 -10.79
N SER A 95 -0.73 -2.11 -10.04
CA SER A 95 -1.48 -2.85 -9.01
C SER A 95 -2.72 -2.07 -8.56
N ASP A 96 -3.46 -2.63 -7.64
CA ASP A 96 -4.79 -2.22 -7.18
C ASP A 96 -4.86 -0.83 -6.49
N HIS A 97 -3.75 -0.16 -6.24
CA HIS A 97 -3.73 1.24 -5.79
C HIS A 97 -4.21 2.23 -6.86
N ALA A 98 -3.95 1.90 -8.13
CA ALA A 98 -4.19 2.82 -9.25
C ALA A 98 -5.68 3.14 -9.48
N PRO A 99 -6.63 2.21 -9.42
CA PRO A 99 -8.05 2.51 -9.49
C PRO A 99 -8.55 3.47 -8.41
N TRP A 100 -8.05 3.34 -7.18
CA TRP A 100 -8.39 4.27 -6.10
C TRP A 100 -7.88 5.67 -6.37
N THR A 101 -6.61 5.78 -6.77
CA THR A 101 -6.01 7.08 -7.13
C THR A 101 -6.75 7.72 -8.31
N SER A 102 -7.15 6.95 -9.32
CA SER A 102 -7.87 7.47 -10.49
C SER A 102 -9.24 8.06 -10.14
N ARG A 103 -9.82 7.67 -9.00
CA ARG A 103 -11.08 8.19 -8.46
C ARG A 103 -10.90 9.28 -7.40
N GLY A 104 -9.68 9.76 -7.22
CA GLY A 104 -9.37 10.85 -6.30
C GLY A 104 -9.15 10.42 -4.86
N TYR A 105 -9.14 9.12 -4.57
CA TYR A 105 -8.77 8.63 -3.25
C TYR A 105 -7.25 8.68 -3.06
N ARG A 106 -6.81 8.89 -1.83
CA ARG A 106 -5.41 8.84 -1.46
C ARG A 106 -4.98 7.39 -1.35
N ALA A 107 -4.21 6.90 -2.31
CA ALA A 107 -3.66 5.56 -2.29
C ALA A 107 -2.13 5.60 -2.33
N ALA A 108 -1.50 4.67 -1.63
CA ALA A 108 -0.06 4.44 -1.67
C ALA A 108 0.23 2.94 -1.77
N PHE A 109 1.42 2.59 -2.25
CA PHE A 109 1.79 1.23 -2.53
C PHE A 109 3.22 0.94 -2.08
N SER A 110 3.39 -0.05 -1.19
CA SER A 110 4.68 -0.56 -0.76
C SER A 110 5.01 -1.86 -1.51
N PHE A 111 6.23 -1.95 -2.05
CA PHE A 111 6.67 -2.96 -2.99
C PHE A 111 7.96 -3.65 -2.51
N GLU A 112 8.16 -4.90 -2.84
CA GLU A 112 9.18 -5.78 -2.25
C GLU A 112 10.64 -5.41 -2.55
N SER A 113 10.88 -4.64 -3.61
CA SER A 113 12.21 -4.25 -4.07
C SER A 113 12.12 -3.00 -4.96
N ARG A 114 13.22 -2.54 -5.55
CA ARG A 114 13.12 -1.62 -6.69
C ARG A 114 12.35 -2.28 -7.83
N PHE A 115 11.57 -1.49 -8.54
CA PHE A 115 10.88 -2.00 -9.73
C PHE A 115 11.93 -2.41 -10.79
N GLY A 116 11.84 -3.66 -11.22
CA GLY A 116 12.85 -4.29 -12.07
C GLY A 116 13.76 -5.30 -11.35
N ASP A 117 13.85 -5.22 -10.01
CA ASP A 117 14.58 -6.17 -9.16
C ASP A 117 13.63 -7.09 -8.38
N TYR A 118 12.34 -7.07 -8.69
CA TYR A 118 11.31 -7.91 -8.07
C TYR A 118 11.49 -9.39 -8.41
N ASN A 119 10.69 -10.24 -7.77
CA ASN A 119 10.70 -11.69 -8.01
C ASN A 119 10.60 -12.01 -9.52
N PRO A 120 11.64 -12.60 -10.14
CA PRO A 120 11.63 -12.88 -11.58
C PRO A 120 10.66 -14.00 -11.98
N GLU A 121 10.15 -14.76 -11.01
CA GLU A 121 9.27 -15.91 -11.25
C GLU A 121 7.79 -15.57 -11.12
N ILE A 122 7.42 -14.29 -10.91
CA ILE A 122 6.01 -13.88 -10.90
C ILE A 122 5.30 -14.33 -12.18
N HIS A 123 4.02 -14.63 -12.08
CA HIS A 123 3.17 -15.15 -13.18
C HIS A 123 3.63 -16.51 -13.73
N SER A 124 4.46 -17.24 -12.98
CA SER A 124 4.94 -18.57 -13.38
C SER A 124 4.63 -19.64 -12.32
N ILE A 125 4.79 -20.91 -12.70
CA ILE A 125 4.67 -22.04 -11.75
C ILE A 125 5.82 -22.08 -10.72
N ASP A 126 6.91 -21.37 -11.00
CA ASP A 126 8.10 -21.32 -10.16
C ASP A 126 8.02 -20.19 -9.11
N ASP A 127 6.96 -19.40 -9.12
CA ASP A 127 6.66 -18.45 -8.04
C ASP A 127 6.19 -19.19 -6.79
N THR A 128 7.16 -19.56 -5.98
CA THR A 128 6.96 -20.40 -4.79
C THR A 128 7.61 -19.77 -3.56
N VAL A 129 7.21 -20.21 -2.38
CA VAL A 129 7.86 -19.80 -1.13
C VAL A 129 9.36 -20.09 -1.13
N ALA A 130 9.81 -21.12 -1.84
CA ALA A 130 11.24 -21.43 -1.97
C ALA A 130 11.99 -20.34 -2.74
N THR A 131 11.41 -19.80 -3.81
CA THR A 131 11.95 -18.66 -4.58
C THR A 131 12.06 -17.41 -3.72
N LEU A 132 11.14 -17.23 -2.78
CA LEU A 132 11.15 -16.13 -1.80
C LEU A 132 12.15 -16.36 -0.62
N GLY A 133 13.07 -17.31 -0.75
CA GLY A 133 14.02 -17.65 0.31
C GLY A 133 13.47 -18.59 1.39
N GLY A 134 12.33 -19.22 1.16
CA GLY A 134 11.74 -20.23 2.04
C GLY A 134 11.13 -19.68 3.34
N SER A 135 10.90 -18.39 3.45
CA SER A 135 10.35 -17.78 4.67
C SER A 135 9.50 -16.55 4.39
N ALA A 136 8.65 -16.19 5.35
CA ALA A 136 7.86 -14.97 5.33
C ALA A 136 8.56 -13.76 6.00
N ALA A 137 9.86 -13.84 6.25
CA ALA A 137 10.59 -12.81 6.98
C ALA A 137 10.58 -11.46 6.25
N HIS A 138 10.63 -11.47 4.92
CA HIS A 138 10.53 -10.26 4.13
C HIS A 138 9.12 -9.66 4.22
N ALA A 139 8.09 -10.45 4.01
CA ALA A 139 6.69 -10.02 4.11
C ALA A 139 6.33 -9.48 5.50
N ALA A 140 6.99 -9.92 6.56
CA ALA A 140 6.79 -9.40 7.91
C ALA A 140 7.15 -7.91 8.05
N LYS A 141 8.02 -7.35 7.21
CA LYS A 141 8.35 -5.92 7.17
C LYS A 141 7.14 -5.11 6.73
N PHE A 142 6.43 -5.59 5.72
CA PHE A 142 5.21 -4.99 5.17
C PHE A 142 4.05 -5.08 6.16
N ALA A 143 3.91 -6.22 6.85
CA ALA A 143 2.90 -6.35 7.90
C ALA A 143 3.12 -5.36 9.04
N ARG A 144 4.38 -5.06 9.43
CA ARG A 144 4.69 -4.04 10.43
C ARG A 144 4.36 -2.64 9.93
N LEU A 145 4.66 -2.34 8.65
CA LEU A 145 4.28 -1.07 8.03
C LEU A 145 2.76 -0.90 8.04
N ALA A 146 2.00 -1.95 7.67
CA ALA A 146 0.54 -1.92 7.71
C ALA A 146 -0.01 -1.67 9.12
N VAL A 147 0.60 -2.28 10.14
CA VAL A 147 0.20 -2.04 11.53
C VAL A 147 0.49 -0.59 11.93
N ALA A 148 1.68 -0.06 11.63
CA ALA A 148 2.00 1.34 11.89
C ALA A 148 1.03 2.28 11.18
N PHE A 149 0.75 2.05 9.91
CA PHE A 149 -0.23 2.79 9.13
C PHE A 149 -1.62 2.79 9.76
N LEU A 150 -2.12 1.61 10.17
CA LEU A 150 -3.42 1.49 10.82
C LEU A 150 -3.49 2.23 12.15
N VAL A 151 -2.43 2.16 12.96
CA VAL A 151 -2.37 2.85 14.25
C VAL A 151 -2.37 4.35 14.05
N GLU A 152 -1.48 4.87 13.23
CA GLU A 152 -1.33 6.32 13.04
C GLU A 152 -2.54 6.96 12.34
N THR A 153 -3.14 6.27 11.38
CA THR A 153 -4.39 6.76 10.75
C THR A 153 -5.62 6.65 11.65
N THR A 154 -5.51 5.99 12.83
CA THR A 154 -6.59 5.89 13.82
C THR A 154 -6.45 6.93 14.92
N LEU A 155 -5.23 7.33 15.23
CA LEU A 155 -4.93 8.34 16.23
C LEU A 155 -5.31 9.71 15.66
N ASP A 156 -6.51 10.10 15.96
CA ASP A 156 -7.22 11.33 15.73
C ASP A 156 -6.34 12.57 15.62
N GLY A 157 -6.15 13.16 14.48
CA GLY A 157 -5.76 14.56 14.28
C GLY A 157 -4.53 15.10 15.01
N SER A 158 -3.90 14.32 15.87
CA SER A 158 -2.68 14.66 16.62
C SER A 158 -1.45 13.89 16.15
N GLY A 159 -1.60 13.00 15.15
CA GLY A 159 -0.51 12.27 14.52
C GLY A 159 0.12 13.03 13.36
N LEU A 160 1.00 12.36 12.62
CA LEU A 160 1.73 12.87 11.46
C LEU A 160 0.86 13.50 10.35
N PHE A 161 -0.46 13.32 10.40
CA PHE A 161 -1.43 13.96 9.49
C PHE A 161 -1.95 15.32 9.97
N SER A 162 -1.61 15.81 11.17
CA SER A 162 -2.27 16.98 11.75
C SER A 162 -1.95 18.32 11.05
N ASP A 163 -0.92 18.38 10.24
CA ASP A 163 -0.45 19.66 9.70
C ASP A 163 -0.56 19.78 8.17
N GLY A 164 -1.17 18.82 7.46
CA GLY A 164 -1.20 18.86 5.99
C GLY A 164 -2.46 18.34 5.31
N PHE A 165 -3.36 17.68 6.02
CA PHE A 165 -4.56 17.07 5.44
C PHE A 165 -5.84 17.86 5.70
N GLU A 166 -5.77 19.19 5.65
CA GLU A 166 -6.99 19.98 5.63
C GLU A 166 -7.74 19.73 4.32
N THR A 167 -8.99 19.33 4.47
CA THR A 167 -9.97 19.09 3.40
C THR A 167 -10.05 20.27 2.48
N GLY A 168 -9.60 20.12 1.24
CA GLY A 168 -9.93 21.02 0.13
C GLY A 168 -11.11 20.48 -0.66
#